data_0c1bb1e0829af1b23c4f8b1f3dcbec2d
#
_entry.id   0c1bb1e0829af1b23c4f8b1f3dcbec2d
#
_cell.length_a   1.000
_cell.length_b   1.000
_cell.length_c   1.000
_cell.angle_alpha   90.00
_cell.angle_beta   90.00
_cell.angle_gamma   90.00
#
_symmetry.space_group_name_H-M   'P 1'
#
loop_
_entity.id
_entity.type
_entity.pdbx_description
1 polymer ?
#
loop_
_entity_poly.entity_id
_entity_poly.type
_entity_poly.pdbx_seq_one_letter_code
_entity_poly.pdbx_strand_id
1 'polypeptide(L)'
;MLTELLSFRGRYKILHMTWFAFFLSFVVWFNLAPLATAIKADFGLDEGQIRTIAICNVALTVPARVIIGMLLDRYGPRLTYSLLLIYAAIPCVAFAAAQNFGQLVAARLALSIVGAGFVIGIRMTAEWFPPKEIGLAEGIYGGWGNFGSAFSAFTLVGVASFLSFFPGAFPVPDGPLLNWRFAIAATGIIAALYGILYYFSVEDTPPGRVYQRPRSARGIEVTTVRDFWFLMLMNVPLSGILMVLAWRLMKVGFFSPTAFTIAIIALIGLYLFQAYNCWVVNKDLLAGRKQYSAEDRYAFKQVAILELTYIVNFGSELAVVSMLPAFFEGTFGLSKALAGMLAASYAFMNLVARPGGGLISDKLGSRKMTMGVLTLCMGIGYLVMSSIPSIRDALGGGGAFMVVLALILTMSCSFFVQAGEGSTFAIVPLIKRRITGQVAGNVGAYGNVGAVAYLTLYSLLPDGDIGNRIFFQTLGIAALIVAFLCFFILKEPKGSFAEFHEGESEVVAAHGHTSTLPEDQSARIL
;
A
#
# COMPACT_ATOMS: atom_id res chain seq x y z
N MET A 1 -6.64 -24.66 -5.59
CA MET A 1 -6.36 -23.43 -4.79
C MET A 1 -7.56 -22.96 -3.98
N LEU A 2 -8.72 -22.61 -4.58
CA LEU A 2 -9.87 -22.08 -3.79
C LEU A 2 -10.36 -23.06 -2.69
N THR A 3 -10.41 -24.35 -2.96
CA THR A 3 -10.80 -25.40 -1.98
C THR A 3 -9.81 -25.56 -0.85
N GLU A 4 -8.55 -25.22 -1.06
CA GLU A 4 -7.47 -25.34 -0.09
C GLU A 4 -7.23 -24.03 0.67
N LEU A 5 -7.87 -22.93 0.24
CA LEU A 5 -7.67 -21.60 0.82
C LEU A 5 -7.97 -21.55 2.33
N LEU A 6 -8.88 -22.38 2.82
CA LEU A 6 -9.18 -22.47 4.25
C LEU A 6 -8.19 -23.38 5.03
N SER A 7 -7.24 -24.00 4.34
CA SER A 7 -6.23 -24.83 4.98
C SER A 7 -5.20 -23.97 5.72
N PHE A 8 -4.81 -24.38 6.92
CA PHE A 8 -3.74 -23.75 7.68
C PHE A 8 -2.46 -24.61 7.66
N ARG A 9 -2.07 -25.10 6.42
CA ARG A 9 -0.90 -25.96 6.20
C ARG A 9 -0.07 -25.48 5.02
N GLY A 10 1.23 -25.80 5.00
CA GLY A 10 2.14 -25.49 3.91
C GLY A 10 2.10 -24.00 3.52
N ARG A 11 2.03 -23.73 2.22
CA ARG A 11 2.00 -22.36 1.66
C ARG A 11 0.81 -21.52 2.11
N TYR A 12 -0.35 -22.16 2.40
CA TYR A 12 -1.52 -21.43 2.88
C TYR A 12 -1.36 -20.94 4.32
N LYS A 13 -0.68 -21.70 5.19
CA LYS A 13 -0.28 -21.21 6.52
C LYS A 13 0.54 -19.92 6.38
N ILE A 14 1.53 -19.93 5.47
CA ILE A 14 2.38 -18.75 5.23
C ILE A 14 1.56 -17.57 4.72
N LEU A 15 0.66 -17.81 3.77
CA LEU A 15 -0.25 -16.77 3.26
C LEU A 15 -1.10 -16.18 4.40
N HIS A 16 -1.72 -17.04 5.25
CA HIS A 16 -2.57 -16.59 6.34
C HIS A 16 -1.78 -15.83 7.41
N MET A 17 -0.63 -16.31 7.80
CA MET A 17 0.24 -15.59 8.73
C MET A 17 0.68 -14.24 8.15
N THR A 18 0.94 -14.17 6.85
CA THR A 18 1.49 -12.97 6.18
C THR A 18 0.41 -11.91 5.92
N TRP A 19 -0.79 -12.31 5.44
CA TRP A 19 -1.86 -11.31 5.29
C TRP A 19 -2.33 -10.77 6.64
N PHE A 20 -2.31 -11.58 7.71
CA PHE A 20 -2.67 -11.11 9.05
C PHE A 20 -1.60 -10.16 9.63
N ALA A 21 -0.31 -10.38 9.33
CA ALA A 21 0.74 -9.41 9.62
C ALA A 21 0.48 -8.07 8.94
N PHE A 22 0.03 -8.11 7.68
CA PHE A 22 -0.33 -6.92 6.93
C PHE A 22 -1.60 -6.24 7.46
N PHE A 23 -2.61 -7.02 7.83
CA PHE A 23 -3.81 -6.54 8.49
C PHE A 23 -3.47 -5.77 9.79
N LEU A 24 -2.62 -6.33 10.66
CA LEU A 24 -2.18 -5.63 11.86
C LEU A 24 -1.36 -4.37 11.53
N SER A 25 -0.51 -4.41 10.51
CA SER A 25 0.19 -3.21 10.02
C SER A 25 -0.79 -2.11 9.62
N PHE A 26 -1.90 -2.46 8.96
CA PHE A 26 -2.94 -1.51 8.55
C PHE A 26 -3.78 -1.02 9.71
N VAL A 27 -4.11 -1.87 10.69
CA VAL A 27 -4.75 -1.43 11.94
C VAL A 27 -3.91 -0.37 12.63
N VAL A 28 -2.60 -0.61 12.77
CA VAL A 28 -1.65 0.34 13.35
C VAL A 28 -1.53 1.60 12.50
N TRP A 29 -1.42 1.45 11.21
CA TRP A 29 -1.20 2.58 10.28
C TRP A 29 -2.42 3.52 10.22
N PHE A 30 -3.63 2.99 10.36
CA PHE A 30 -4.89 3.75 10.27
C PHE A 30 -5.57 3.98 11.64
N ASN A 31 -4.91 3.75 12.77
CA ASN A 31 -5.47 3.90 14.11
C ASN A 31 -5.80 5.36 14.53
N LEU A 32 -5.33 6.35 13.78
CA LEU A 32 -5.62 7.77 14.04
C LEU A 32 -7.06 8.13 13.67
N ALA A 33 -7.49 7.75 12.47
CA ALA A 33 -8.72 8.25 11.85
C ALA A 33 -9.97 8.12 12.75
N PRO A 34 -10.27 6.94 13.36
CA PRO A 34 -11.44 6.77 14.23
C PRO A 34 -11.34 7.55 15.54
N LEU A 35 -10.14 7.91 15.97
CA LEU A 35 -9.88 8.59 17.24
C LEU A 35 -9.52 10.07 17.07
N ALA A 36 -9.54 10.57 15.83
CA ALA A 36 -9.12 11.94 15.50
C ALA A 36 -9.89 13.02 16.26
N THR A 37 -11.21 12.84 16.46
CA THR A 37 -12.05 13.78 17.20
C THR A 37 -11.64 13.86 18.68
N ALA A 38 -11.35 12.72 19.31
CA ALA A 38 -10.88 12.68 20.69
C ALA A 38 -9.51 13.35 20.85
N ILE A 39 -8.58 13.06 19.94
CA ILE A 39 -7.24 13.64 19.93
C ILE A 39 -7.30 15.15 19.69
N LYS A 40 -8.14 15.58 18.73
CA LYS A 40 -8.39 16.99 18.44
C LYS A 40 -8.88 17.74 19.69
N ALA A 41 -9.84 17.17 20.41
CA ALA A 41 -10.41 17.78 21.62
C ALA A 41 -9.41 17.79 22.77
N ASP A 42 -8.64 16.70 23.00
CA ASP A 42 -7.66 16.58 24.09
C ASP A 42 -6.53 17.63 23.97
N PHE A 43 -6.08 17.93 22.75
CA PHE A 43 -5.00 18.89 22.49
C PHE A 43 -5.48 20.27 22.03
N GLY A 44 -6.79 20.51 21.84
CA GLY A 44 -7.32 21.75 21.29
C GLY A 44 -6.82 22.05 19.86
N LEU A 45 -6.66 21.00 19.02
CA LEU A 45 -6.12 21.16 17.67
C LEU A 45 -7.14 21.79 16.72
N ASP A 46 -6.64 22.59 15.78
CA ASP A 46 -7.45 23.05 14.65
C ASP A 46 -7.56 21.99 13.54
N GLU A 47 -8.42 22.24 12.53
CA GLU A 47 -8.63 21.35 11.40
C GLU A 47 -7.36 21.17 10.55
N GLY A 48 -6.55 22.21 10.41
CA GLY A 48 -5.28 22.18 9.68
C GLY A 48 -4.26 21.26 10.35
N GLN A 49 -4.19 21.31 11.68
CA GLN A 49 -3.29 20.50 12.48
C GLN A 49 -3.68 19.01 12.43
N ILE A 50 -4.96 18.67 12.58
CA ILE A 50 -5.39 17.25 12.50
C ILE A 50 -5.20 16.67 11.10
N ARG A 51 -5.49 17.45 10.04
CA ARG A 51 -5.20 17.07 8.66
C ARG A 51 -3.71 16.87 8.41
N THR A 52 -2.86 17.69 9.04
CA THR A 52 -1.41 17.56 8.94
C THR A 52 -0.92 16.23 9.55
N ILE A 53 -1.42 15.87 10.74
CA ILE A 53 -1.10 14.57 11.36
C ILE A 53 -1.55 13.42 10.43
N ALA A 54 -2.70 13.54 9.78
CA ALA A 54 -3.19 12.54 8.82
C ALA A 54 -2.30 12.43 7.56
N ILE A 55 -1.78 13.54 7.03
CA ILE A 55 -0.83 13.53 5.90
C ILE A 55 0.51 12.92 6.33
N CYS A 56 0.99 13.21 7.55
CA CYS A 56 2.21 12.60 8.10
C CYS A 56 2.14 11.07 8.14
N ASN A 57 0.93 10.51 8.19
CA ASN A 57 0.71 9.07 8.16
C ASN A 57 1.24 8.36 6.92
N VAL A 58 1.28 9.02 5.77
CA VAL A 58 1.74 8.42 4.51
C VAL A 58 3.13 8.91 4.08
N ALA A 59 3.67 9.88 4.76
CA ALA A 59 4.85 10.63 4.35
C ALA A 59 6.11 9.77 4.24
N LEU A 60 6.58 9.24 5.36
CA LEU A 60 7.81 8.42 5.36
C LEU A 60 7.57 7.00 4.83
N THR A 61 6.33 6.62 4.52
CA THR A 61 6.06 5.36 3.83
C THR A 61 6.72 5.33 2.45
N VAL A 62 6.84 6.47 1.76
CA VAL A 62 7.50 6.55 0.45
C VAL A 62 8.95 6.06 0.52
N PRO A 63 9.87 6.70 1.27
CA PRO A 63 11.25 6.21 1.39
C PRO A 63 11.33 4.88 2.11
N ALA A 64 10.45 4.59 3.08
CA ALA A 64 10.45 3.34 3.82
C ALA A 64 10.18 2.13 2.92
N ARG A 65 9.26 2.20 1.97
CA ARG A 65 9.00 1.11 1.01
C ARG A 65 10.22 0.80 0.15
N VAL A 66 10.94 1.82 -0.30
CA VAL A 66 12.18 1.63 -1.07
C VAL A 66 13.27 0.98 -0.21
N ILE A 67 13.50 1.50 0.99
CA ILE A 67 14.54 0.99 1.91
C ILE A 67 14.21 -0.44 2.38
N ILE A 68 12.97 -0.67 2.79
CA ILE A 68 12.52 -2.00 3.25
C ILE A 68 12.56 -3.00 2.10
N GLY A 69 12.23 -2.61 0.87
CA GLY A 69 12.40 -3.45 -0.31
C GLY A 69 13.85 -3.92 -0.51
N MET A 70 14.83 -3.04 -0.26
CA MET A 70 16.24 -3.40 -0.31
C MET A 70 16.67 -4.31 0.85
N LEU A 71 16.20 -4.03 2.06
CA LEU A 71 16.50 -4.84 3.26
C LEU A 71 15.89 -6.23 3.17
N LEU A 72 14.66 -6.31 2.71
CA LEU A 72 13.89 -7.51 2.48
C LEU A 72 14.60 -8.47 1.50
N ASP A 73 15.06 -7.96 0.37
CA ASP A 73 15.80 -8.77 -0.60
C ASP A 73 17.13 -9.32 -0.02
N ARG A 74 17.74 -8.59 0.92
CA ARG A 74 18.99 -9.00 1.57
C ARG A 74 18.80 -9.95 2.73
N TYR A 75 17.86 -9.67 3.64
CA TYR A 75 17.71 -10.36 4.92
C TYR A 75 16.57 -11.36 4.96
N GLY A 76 15.67 -11.34 3.97
CA GLY A 76 14.49 -12.18 3.87
C GLY A 76 13.23 -11.55 4.51
N PRO A 77 12.04 -11.98 4.04
CA PRO A 77 10.76 -11.43 4.50
C PRO A 77 10.43 -11.77 5.95
N ARG A 78 10.81 -12.95 6.45
CA ARG A 78 10.56 -13.39 7.83
C ARG A 78 11.11 -12.38 8.84
N LEU A 79 12.43 -12.13 8.78
CA LEU A 79 13.10 -11.22 9.71
C LEU A 79 12.61 -9.78 9.54
N THR A 80 12.52 -9.32 8.28
CA THR A 80 12.16 -7.93 7.97
C THR A 80 10.75 -7.60 8.46
N TYR A 81 9.79 -8.52 8.29
CA TYR A 81 8.41 -8.29 8.78
C TYR A 81 8.33 -8.31 10.30
N SER A 82 8.98 -9.29 10.93
CA SER A 82 9.01 -9.38 12.39
C SER A 82 9.56 -8.11 13.02
N LEU A 83 10.70 -7.61 12.51
CA LEU A 83 11.29 -6.37 13.01
C LEU A 83 10.41 -5.15 12.76
N LEU A 84 9.71 -5.05 11.62
CA LEU A 84 8.80 -3.95 11.33
C LEU A 84 7.60 -3.94 12.29
N LEU A 85 7.03 -5.10 12.58
CA LEU A 85 5.91 -5.22 13.51
C LEU A 85 6.33 -4.93 14.95
N ILE A 86 7.51 -5.37 15.38
CA ILE A 86 8.07 -5.04 16.69
C ILE A 86 8.36 -3.54 16.78
N TYR A 87 8.92 -2.95 15.73
CA TYR A 87 9.15 -1.51 15.65
C TYR A 87 7.86 -0.69 15.83
N ALA A 88 6.72 -1.18 15.34
CA ALA A 88 5.44 -0.46 15.39
C ALA A 88 5.01 -0.07 16.82
N ALA A 89 5.40 -0.84 17.83
CA ALA A 89 5.10 -0.52 19.24
C ALA A 89 5.76 0.80 19.67
N ILE A 90 6.98 1.09 19.22
CA ILE A 90 7.74 2.28 19.65
C ILE A 90 7.00 3.57 19.28
N PRO A 91 6.67 3.84 18.00
CA PRO A 91 5.96 5.07 17.65
C PRO A 91 4.51 5.09 18.13
N CYS A 92 3.82 3.94 18.31
CA CYS A 92 2.49 3.91 18.91
C CYS A 92 2.52 4.36 20.37
N VAL A 93 3.45 3.86 21.16
CA VAL A 93 3.64 4.28 22.56
C VAL A 93 4.08 5.74 22.62
N ALA A 94 5.01 6.17 21.76
CA ALA A 94 5.44 7.57 21.70
C ALA A 94 4.27 8.51 21.34
N PHE A 95 3.40 8.12 20.41
CA PHE A 95 2.20 8.88 20.06
C PHE A 95 1.22 8.96 21.25
N ALA A 96 1.00 7.84 21.92
CA ALA A 96 0.14 7.77 23.10
C ALA A 96 0.68 8.62 24.28
N ALA A 97 2.00 8.72 24.41
CA ALA A 97 2.67 9.51 25.46
C ALA A 97 2.86 11.00 25.10
N ALA A 98 2.47 11.42 23.89
CA ALA A 98 2.67 12.80 23.43
C ALA A 98 1.97 13.81 24.32
N GLN A 99 2.63 14.97 24.53
CA GLN A 99 2.15 16.09 25.35
C GLN A 99 1.87 17.35 24.54
N ASN A 100 2.26 17.40 23.27
CA ASN A 100 2.08 18.54 22.40
C ASN A 100 1.99 18.12 20.92
N PHE A 101 1.55 19.05 20.07
CA PHE A 101 1.38 18.84 18.64
C PHE A 101 2.67 18.35 17.94
N GLY A 102 3.81 18.91 18.28
CA GLY A 102 5.10 18.51 17.67
C GLY A 102 5.45 17.05 17.95
N GLN A 103 5.21 16.56 19.17
CA GLN A 103 5.41 15.15 19.52
C GLN A 103 4.44 14.23 18.80
N LEU A 104 3.16 14.65 18.65
CA LEU A 104 2.17 13.90 17.84
C LEU A 104 2.65 13.76 16.39
N VAL A 105 3.09 14.86 15.76
CA VAL A 105 3.61 14.84 14.38
C VAL A 105 4.85 13.96 14.25
N ALA A 106 5.82 14.10 15.15
CA ALA A 106 7.05 13.31 15.11
C ALA A 106 6.78 11.81 15.27
N ALA A 107 5.94 11.42 16.24
CA ALA A 107 5.56 10.04 16.45
C ALA A 107 4.77 9.49 15.25
N ARG A 108 3.90 10.31 14.62
CA ARG A 108 3.12 9.90 13.45
C ARG A 108 3.99 9.74 12.22
N LEU A 109 4.97 10.59 12.00
CA LEU A 109 5.96 10.41 10.94
C LEU A 109 6.73 9.10 11.12
N ALA A 110 7.20 8.80 12.33
CA ALA A 110 7.86 7.52 12.62
C ALA A 110 6.91 6.34 12.37
N LEU A 111 5.64 6.43 12.80
CA LEU A 111 4.64 5.38 12.60
C LEU A 111 4.37 5.09 11.12
N SER A 112 4.47 6.09 10.25
CA SER A 112 4.21 5.94 8.82
C SER A 112 5.13 4.92 8.13
N ILE A 113 6.28 4.59 8.71
CA ILE A 113 7.20 3.55 8.23
C ILE A 113 6.52 2.17 8.20
N VAL A 114 5.56 1.92 9.10
CA VAL A 114 4.82 0.63 9.18
C VAL A 114 4.04 0.33 7.89
N GLY A 115 3.63 1.35 7.14
CA GLY A 115 3.01 1.19 5.82
C GLY A 115 3.90 0.52 4.77
N ALA A 116 5.20 0.35 5.05
CA ALA A 116 6.11 -0.42 4.21
C ALA A 116 5.96 -1.96 4.38
N GLY A 117 5.20 -2.43 5.36
CA GLY A 117 4.89 -3.86 5.54
C GLY A 117 4.33 -4.51 4.28
N PHE A 118 3.58 -3.75 3.47
CA PHE A 118 3.02 -4.22 2.20
C PHE A 118 4.05 -4.93 1.30
N VAL A 119 5.22 -4.32 1.08
CA VAL A 119 6.21 -4.88 0.14
C VAL A 119 6.85 -6.18 0.65
N ILE A 120 6.84 -6.40 1.96
CA ILE A 120 7.44 -7.61 2.57
C ILE A 120 6.62 -8.85 2.22
N GLY A 121 5.30 -8.76 2.34
CA GLY A 121 4.45 -9.91 2.02
C GLY A 121 4.37 -10.19 0.53
N ILE A 122 4.52 -9.19 -0.34
CA ILE A 122 4.66 -9.40 -1.80
C ILE A 122 5.84 -10.35 -2.07
N ARG A 123 6.98 -10.13 -1.44
CA ARG A 123 8.13 -11.01 -1.59
C ARG A 123 7.88 -12.40 -0.97
N MET A 124 7.28 -12.46 0.21
CA MET A 124 6.95 -13.72 0.88
C MET A 124 6.01 -14.57 0.02
N THR A 125 4.94 -13.98 -0.48
CA THR A 125 3.95 -14.66 -1.33
C THR A 125 4.59 -15.16 -2.62
N ALA A 126 5.44 -14.33 -3.25
CA ALA A 126 6.19 -14.67 -4.45
C ALA A 126 7.17 -15.84 -4.26
N GLU A 127 7.69 -16.06 -3.05
CA GLU A 127 8.55 -17.20 -2.77
C GLU A 127 7.75 -18.51 -2.59
N TRP A 128 6.50 -18.43 -2.08
CA TRP A 128 5.72 -19.60 -1.73
C TRP A 128 4.72 -20.05 -2.78
N PHE A 129 4.31 -19.15 -3.70
CA PHE A 129 3.31 -19.46 -4.73
C PHE A 129 3.92 -19.50 -6.13
N PRO A 130 3.51 -20.45 -6.98
CA PRO A 130 3.98 -20.52 -8.35
C PRO A 130 3.43 -19.36 -9.19
N PRO A 131 4.11 -18.99 -10.30
CA PRO A 131 3.69 -17.90 -11.17
C PRO A 131 2.20 -17.95 -11.59
N LYS A 132 1.65 -19.13 -11.87
CA LYS A 132 0.24 -19.31 -12.30
C LYS A 132 -0.82 -18.98 -11.23
N GLU A 133 -0.42 -18.90 -9.96
CA GLU A 133 -1.34 -18.69 -8.81
C GLU A 133 -1.00 -17.43 -8.01
N ILE A 134 0.03 -16.70 -8.44
CA ILE A 134 0.56 -15.57 -7.68
C ILE A 134 -0.43 -14.40 -7.60
N GLY A 135 -1.25 -14.21 -8.63
CA GLY A 135 -2.22 -13.12 -8.66
C GLY A 135 -3.27 -13.25 -7.56
N LEU A 136 -3.88 -14.43 -7.41
CA LEU A 136 -4.85 -14.67 -6.33
C LEU A 136 -4.19 -14.58 -4.96
N ALA A 137 -2.97 -15.15 -4.79
CA ALA A 137 -2.26 -15.12 -3.51
C ALA A 137 -1.92 -13.68 -3.10
N GLU A 138 -1.38 -12.85 -4.01
CA GLU A 138 -1.11 -11.44 -3.78
C GLU A 138 -2.37 -10.60 -3.57
N GLY A 139 -3.44 -10.94 -4.29
CA GLY A 139 -4.75 -10.30 -4.11
C GLY A 139 -5.33 -10.55 -2.72
N ILE A 140 -5.24 -11.78 -2.21
CA ILE A 140 -5.65 -12.13 -0.83
C ILE A 140 -4.76 -11.43 0.18
N TYR A 141 -3.44 -11.51 0.03
CA TYR A 141 -2.49 -10.83 0.89
C TYR A 141 -2.80 -9.34 0.99
N GLY A 142 -2.88 -8.66 -0.14
CA GLY A 142 -3.13 -7.23 -0.20
C GLY A 142 -4.54 -6.82 0.22
N GLY A 143 -5.58 -7.53 -0.26
CA GLY A 143 -6.97 -7.19 0.00
C GLY A 143 -7.39 -7.44 1.44
N TRP A 144 -7.08 -8.62 1.98
CA TRP A 144 -7.41 -8.95 3.37
C TRP A 144 -6.54 -8.18 4.37
N GLY A 145 -5.30 -7.86 3.99
CA GLY A 145 -4.45 -6.99 4.79
C GLY A 145 -4.97 -5.54 4.84
N ASN A 146 -5.32 -4.95 3.69
CA ASN A 146 -5.89 -3.60 3.61
C ASN A 146 -7.19 -3.44 4.42
N PHE A 147 -7.96 -4.52 4.59
CA PHE A 147 -9.15 -4.52 5.45
C PHE A 147 -8.86 -4.10 6.88
N GLY A 148 -7.60 -4.18 7.35
CA GLY A 148 -7.19 -3.67 8.66
C GLY A 148 -7.53 -2.19 8.88
N SER A 149 -7.56 -1.36 7.84
CA SER A 149 -7.97 0.05 7.93
C SER A 149 -9.48 0.18 8.24
N ALA A 150 -10.33 -0.57 7.55
CA ALA A 150 -11.75 -0.62 7.81
C ALA A 150 -12.04 -1.20 9.21
N PHE A 151 -11.37 -2.29 9.57
CA PHE A 151 -11.48 -2.89 10.90
C PHE A 151 -11.11 -1.88 12.01
N SER A 152 -10.03 -1.13 11.83
CA SER A 152 -9.64 -0.04 12.73
C SER A 152 -10.76 0.99 12.87
N ALA A 153 -11.35 1.44 11.76
CA ALA A 153 -12.42 2.43 11.76
C ALA A 153 -13.67 1.96 12.54
N PHE A 154 -14.02 0.68 12.45
CA PHE A 154 -15.21 0.14 13.13
C PHE A 154 -14.97 -0.23 14.60
N THR A 155 -13.75 -0.62 14.98
CA THR A 155 -13.52 -1.24 16.29
C THR A 155 -12.82 -0.32 17.28
N LEU A 156 -11.93 0.58 16.84
CA LEU A 156 -11.08 1.31 17.79
C LEU A 156 -11.83 2.29 18.69
N VAL A 157 -12.94 2.88 18.25
CA VAL A 157 -13.77 3.72 19.13
C VAL A 157 -14.34 2.87 20.26
N GLY A 158 -14.86 1.66 19.98
CA GLY A 158 -15.34 0.73 20.97
C GLY A 158 -14.24 0.24 21.93
N VAL A 159 -13.06 -0.05 21.39
CA VAL A 159 -11.87 -0.41 22.20
C VAL A 159 -11.47 0.74 23.12
N ALA A 160 -11.40 1.99 22.61
CA ALA A 160 -11.05 3.16 23.40
C ALA A 160 -12.10 3.45 24.48
N SER A 161 -13.38 3.22 24.19
CA SER A 161 -14.48 3.30 25.18
C SER A 161 -14.37 2.21 26.23
N PHE A 162 -14.12 0.95 25.83
CA PHE A 162 -13.89 -0.15 26.77
C PHE A 162 -12.68 0.10 27.68
N LEU A 163 -11.61 0.73 27.17
CA LEU A 163 -10.41 1.06 27.95
C LEU A 163 -10.56 2.35 28.77
N SER A 164 -11.73 2.99 28.79
CA SER A 164 -11.95 4.26 29.48
C SER A 164 -11.85 4.16 31.02
N PHE A 165 -11.90 2.96 31.58
CA PHE A 165 -11.69 2.73 33.03
C PHE A 165 -10.22 2.90 33.47
N PHE A 166 -9.28 2.91 32.53
CA PHE A 166 -7.88 3.26 32.83
C PHE A 166 -7.67 4.78 32.93
N PRO A 167 -6.68 5.26 33.72
CA PRO A 167 -6.35 6.67 33.82
C PRO A 167 -6.04 7.29 32.44
N GLY A 168 -6.45 8.54 32.24
CA GLY A 168 -6.18 9.28 31.00
C GLY A 168 -7.29 9.17 29.94
N ALA A 169 -8.45 8.66 30.29
CA ALA A 169 -9.63 8.73 29.44
C ALA A 169 -10.11 10.19 29.30
N PHE A 170 -10.50 10.57 28.06
CA PHE A 170 -10.90 11.92 27.70
C PHE A 170 -12.38 11.96 27.26
N PRO A 171 -13.20 12.91 27.77
CA PRO A 171 -14.57 13.09 27.33
C PRO A 171 -14.59 13.73 25.93
N VAL A 172 -15.22 13.05 24.97
CA VAL A 172 -15.45 13.60 23.64
C VAL A 172 -16.73 14.44 23.63
N PRO A 173 -16.73 15.64 23.04
CA PRO A 173 -17.95 16.42 22.89
C PRO A 173 -19.07 15.59 22.25
N ASP A 174 -20.24 15.56 22.88
CA ASP A 174 -21.43 14.79 22.45
C ASP A 174 -21.19 13.28 22.25
N GLY A 175 -20.17 12.71 22.91
CA GLY A 175 -19.75 11.31 22.75
C GLY A 175 -19.34 10.61 24.04
N PRO A 176 -18.90 9.34 23.93
CA PRO A 176 -18.48 8.56 25.08
C PRO A 176 -17.11 9.02 25.61
N LEU A 177 -16.81 8.59 26.84
CA LEU A 177 -15.47 8.70 27.40
C LEU A 177 -14.53 7.75 26.65
N LEU A 178 -13.43 8.25 26.08
CA LEU A 178 -12.49 7.46 25.28
C LEU A 178 -11.06 7.53 25.83
N ASN A 179 -10.44 6.39 25.96
CA ASN A 179 -9.00 6.30 26.21
C ASN A 179 -8.24 6.03 24.93
N TRP A 180 -8.13 7.06 24.07
CA TRP A 180 -7.47 6.96 22.78
C TRP A 180 -5.96 6.61 22.92
N ARG A 181 -5.32 7.03 24.02
CA ARG A 181 -3.90 6.77 24.29
C ARG A 181 -3.63 5.27 24.44
N PHE A 182 -4.40 4.60 25.32
CA PHE A 182 -4.29 3.16 25.50
C PHE A 182 -4.70 2.40 24.25
N ALA A 183 -5.73 2.83 23.53
CA ALA A 183 -6.17 2.18 22.31
C ALA A 183 -5.07 2.18 21.23
N ILE A 184 -4.41 3.34 21.00
CA ILE A 184 -3.31 3.43 20.05
C ILE A 184 -2.09 2.61 20.51
N ALA A 185 -1.69 2.72 21.78
CA ALA A 185 -0.59 1.93 22.32
C ALA A 185 -0.84 0.42 22.18
N ALA A 186 -2.07 -0.03 22.48
CA ALA A 186 -2.47 -1.44 22.39
C ALA A 186 -2.31 -1.97 20.95
N THR A 187 -2.68 -1.21 19.92
CA THR A 187 -2.49 -1.65 18.53
C THR A 187 -1.02 -1.93 18.20
N GLY A 188 -0.11 -1.09 18.65
CA GLY A 188 1.33 -1.27 18.45
C GLY A 188 1.89 -2.48 19.23
N ILE A 189 1.45 -2.65 20.48
CA ILE A 189 1.88 -3.78 21.32
C ILE A 189 1.38 -5.11 20.73
N ILE A 190 0.12 -5.18 20.30
CA ILE A 190 -0.43 -6.38 19.65
C ILE A 190 0.34 -6.71 18.37
N ALA A 191 0.66 -5.70 17.56
CA ALA A 191 1.48 -5.91 16.36
C ALA A 191 2.87 -6.44 16.70
N ALA A 192 3.52 -5.92 17.76
CA ALA A 192 4.83 -6.38 18.19
C ALA A 192 4.82 -7.84 18.69
N LEU A 193 3.82 -8.20 19.50
CA LEU A 193 3.64 -9.60 19.97
C LEU A 193 3.42 -10.53 18.78
N TYR A 194 2.61 -10.11 17.81
CA TYR A 194 2.44 -10.89 16.58
C TYR A 194 3.72 -10.95 15.74
N GLY A 195 4.52 -9.91 15.71
CA GLY A 195 5.83 -9.91 15.05
C GLY A 195 6.79 -10.96 15.61
N ILE A 196 6.76 -11.16 16.94
CA ILE A 196 7.52 -12.22 17.59
C ILE A 196 6.96 -13.60 17.18
N LEU A 197 5.63 -13.78 17.26
CA LEU A 197 4.97 -15.03 16.83
C LEU A 197 5.27 -15.33 15.35
N TYR A 198 5.21 -14.34 14.49
CA TYR A 198 5.48 -14.44 13.05
C TYR A 198 6.88 -14.99 12.80
N TYR A 199 7.89 -14.45 13.51
CA TYR A 199 9.27 -14.90 13.38
C TYR A 199 9.45 -16.40 13.62
N PHE A 200 8.77 -16.96 14.62
CA PHE A 200 8.87 -18.38 14.96
C PHE A 200 7.94 -19.29 14.15
N SER A 201 6.97 -18.72 13.42
CA SER A 201 5.91 -19.47 12.75
C SER A 201 6.07 -19.60 11.24
N VAL A 202 6.91 -18.76 10.61
CA VAL A 202 7.09 -18.72 9.15
C VAL A 202 8.53 -18.92 8.74
N GLU A 203 8.74 -19.30 7.47
CA GLU A 203 10.03 -19.43 6.82
C GLU A 203 10.07 -18.58 5.55
N ASP A 204 11.26 -18.12 5.14
CA ASP A 204 11.43 -17.26 3.96
C ASP A 204 11.08 -17.94 2.65
N THR A 205 11.35 -19.26 2.57
CA THR A 205 11.16 -20.10 1.36
C THR A 205 10.61 -21.46 1.72
N PRO A 206 9.95 -22.16 0.79
CA PRO A 206 9.60 -23.57 0.95
C PRO A 206 10.83 -24.44 1.24
N PRO A 207 10.66 -25.58 1.95
CA PRO A 207 11.73 -26.53 2.21
C PRO A 207 12.46 -26.95 0.92
N GLY A 208 13.77 -27.01 0.98
CA GLY A 208 14.63 -27.38 -0.17
C GLY A 208 14.91 -26.25 -1.16
N ARG A 209 14.29 -25.06 -0.99
CA ARG A 209 14.53 -23.90 -1.84
C ARG A 209 15.48 -22.91 -1.18
N VAL A 210 16.44 -22.37 -1.95
CA VAL A 210 17.37 -21.34 -1.48
C VAL A 210 16.82 -19.95 -1.79
N TYR A 211 16.81 -19.07 -0.79
CA TYR A 211 16.39 -17.69 -0.97
C TYR A 211 17.34 -16.93 -1.90
N GLN A 212 16.84 -16.47 -3.04
CA GLN A 212 17.63 -15.74 -4.03
C GLN A 212 17.86 -14.30 -3.57
N ARG A 213 19.13 -13.94 -3.35
CA ARG A 213 19.54 -12.59 -2.96
C ARG A 213 20.08 -11.80 -4.15
N PRO A 214 19.85 -10.47 -4.20
CA PRO A 214 20.52 -9.62 -5.19
C PRO A 214 22.02 -9.55 -4.92
N ARG A 215 22.79 -9.21 -5.95
CA ARG A 215 24.23 -8.98 -5.81
C ARG A 215 24.54 -7.77 -4.93
N SER A 216 23.66 -6.78 -4.91
CA SER A 216 23.75 -5.59 -4.07
C SER A 216 22.36 -5.18 -3.59
N ALA A 217 22.25 -4.81 -2.31
CA ALA A 217 21.03 -4.28 -1.70
C ALA A 217 21.00 -2.73 -1.64
N ARG A 218 21.95 -2.06 -2.33
CA ARG A 218 22.06 -0.59 -2.25
C ARG A 218 21.15 0.15 -3.22
N GLY A 219 20.68 -0.51 -4.28
CA GLY A 219 19.81 0.10 -5.29
C GLY A 219 19.43 -0.91 -6.37
N ILE A 220 18.50 -0.54 -7.24
CA ILE A 220 18.02 -1.42 -8.31
C ILE A 220 19.13 -1.65 -9.34
N GLU A 221 19.37 -2.93 -9.62
CA GLU A 221 20.23 -3.38 -10.71
C GLU A 221 19.43 -3.31 -12.01
N VAL A 222 19.91 -2.50 -12.98
CA VAL A 222 19.33 -2.43 -14.34
C VAL A 222 20.22 -3.15 -15.34
N THR A 223 19.67 -3.47 -16.50
CA THR A 223 20.36 -4.34 -17.49
C THR A 223 20.82 -3.60 -18.75
N THR A 224 20.45 -2.32 -18.91
CA THR A 224 20.92 -1.44 -20.00
C THR A 224 21.24 -0.04 -19.49
N VAL A 225 22.14 0.66 -20.20
CA VAL A 225 22.50 2.07 -19.88
C VAL A 225 21.28 2.99 -20.00
N ARG A 226 20.41 2.73 -20.98
CA ARG A 226 19.16 3.49 -21.15
C ARG A 226 18.24 3.34 -19.94
N ASP A 227 18.10 2.11 -19.41
CA ASP A 227 17.28 1.83 -18.23
C ASP A 227 17.86 2.50 -16.98
N PHE A 228 19.18 2.69 -16.89
CA PHE A 228 19.78 3.43 -15.78
C PHE A 228 19.31 4.88 -15.74
N TRP A 229 19.36 5.59 -16.86
CA TRP A 229 18.91 6.98 -16.91
C TRP A 229 17.41 7.10 -16.66
N PHE A 230 16.64 6.11 -17.12
CA PHE A 230 15.22 6.07 -16.87
C PHE A 230 14.91 5.79 -15.38
N LEU A 231 15.66 4.91 -14.71
CA LEU A 231 15.61 4.73 -13.27
C LEU A 231 15.91 6.03 -12.51
N MET A 232 16.92 6.79 -12.95
CA MET A 232 17.25 8.10 -12.33
C MET A 232 16.07 9.08 -12.45
N LEU A 233 15.46 9.16 -13.62
CA LEU A 233 14.28 10.00 -13.84
C LEU A 233 13.11 9.58 -12.93
N MET A 234 12.85 8.28 -12.83
CA MET A 234 11.77 7.73 -11.99
C MET A 234 12.04 7.83 -10.48
N ASN A 235 13.26 8.11 -10.02
CA ASN A 235 13.53 8.43 -8.62
C ASN A 235 13.17 9.89 -8.25
N VAL A 236 13.00 10.81 -9.23
CA VAL A 236 12.68 12.21 -8.94
C VAL A 236 11.32 12.39 -8.26
N PRO A 237 10.21 11.77 -8.70
CA PRO A 237 8.91 11.89 -8.04
C PRO A 237 8.92 11.43 -6.59
N LEU A 238 9.72 10.40 -6.24
CA LEU A 238 9.84 9.89 -4.87
C LEU A 238 10.40 10.96 -3.91
N SER A 239 11.37 11.74 -4.34
CA SER A 239 11.91 12.84 -3.55
C SER A 239 11.05 14.10 -3.64
N GLY A 240 10.51 14.39 -4.84
CA GLY A 240 9.65 15.55 -5.10
C GLY A 240 8.39 15.57 -4.23
N ILE A 241 7.77 14.42 -4.02
CA ILE A 241 6.56 14.34 -3.17
C ILE A 241 6.86 14.65 -1.70
N LEU A 242 8.05 14.30 -1.21
CA LEU A 242 8.49 14.66 0.14
C LEU A 242 8.74 16.17 0.27
N MET A 243 9.18 16.83 -0.83
CA MET A 243 9.30 18.29 -0.85
C MET A 243 7.92 18.97 -0.80
N VAL A 244 6.92 18.41 -1.50
CA VAL A 244 5.51 18.86 -1.40
C VAL A 244 5.01 18.72 0.03
N LEU A 245 5.30 17.61 0.69
CA LEU A 245 4.96 17.42 2.10
C LEU A 245 5.66 18.45 3.00
N ALA A 246 6.96 18.67 2.83
CA ALA A 246 7.71 19.65 3.61
C ALA A 246 7.11 21.06 3.45
N TRP A 247 6.69 21.42 2.23
CA TRP A 247 5.95 22.65 1.94
C TRP A 247 4.62 22.73 2.71
N ARG A 248 3.85 21.63 2.76
CA ARG A 248 2.59 21.56 3.54
C ARG A 248 2.85 21.74 5.03
N LEU A 249 3.87 21.09 5.58
CA LEU A 249 4.27 21.22 6.99
C LEU A 249 4.67 22.66 7.33
N MET A 250 5.31 23.39 6.40
CA MET A 250 5.61 24.81 6.56
C MET A 250 4.33 25.65 6.56
N LYS A 251 3.37 25.37 5.67
CA LYS A 251 2.10 26.12 5.58
C LYS A 251 1.25 26.02 6.84
N VAL A 252 1.29 24.90 7.56
CA VAL A 252 0.57 24.71 8.84
C VAL A 252 1.40 25.11 10.07
N GLY A 253 2.55 25.76 9.86
CA GLY A 253 3.37 26.29 10.95
C GLY A 253 4.21 25.26 11.71
N PHE A 254 4.27 24.00 11.25
CA PHE A 254 5.14 22.98 11.86
C PHE A 254 6.62 23.23 11.52
N PHE A 255 6.92 23.58 10.28
CA PHE A 255 8.27 24.02 9.88
C PHE A 255 8.35 25.55 9.82
N SER A 256 9.40 26.11 10.45
CA SER A 256 9.82 27.47 10.14
C SER A 256 10.37 27.56 8.70
N PRO A 257 10.44 28.74 8.08
CA PRO A 257 11.08 28.91 6.76
C PRO A 257 12.50 28.34 6.70
N THR A 258 13.28 28.50 7.77
CA THR A 258 14.62 27.94 7.89
C THR A 258 14.60 26.40 7.93
N ALA A 259 13.72 25.82 8.75
CA ALA A 259 13.56 24.35 8.84
C ALA A 259 13.10 23.77 7.50
N PHE A 260 12.20 24.46 6.78
CA PHE A 260 11.79 24.06 5.44
C PHE A 260 12.97 24.06 4.47
N THR A 261 13.79 25.12 4.44
CA THR A 261 14.97 25.18 3.58
C THR A 261 15.95 24.04 3.88
N ILE A 262 16.20 23.76 5.17
CA ILE A 262 17.05 22.63 5.59
C ILE A 262 16.45 21.30 5.11
N ALA A 263 15.14 21.12 5.26
CA ALA A 263 14.45 19.90 4.78
C ALA A 263 14.58 19.71 3.27
N ILE A 264 14.43 20.78 2.48
CA ILE A 264 14.62 20.72 1.02
C ILE A 264 16.06 20.33 0.65
N ILE A 265 17.06 20.96 1.30
CA ILE A 265 18.48 20.61 1.07
C ILE A 265 18.73 19.14 1.44
N ALA A 266 18.21 18.68 2.58
CA ALA A 266 18.34 17.30 3.01
C ALA A 266 17.69 16.31 2.00
N LEU A 267 16.51 16.65 1.45
CA LEU A 267 15.82 15.83 0.45
C LEU A 267 16.57 15.78 -0.88
N ILE A 268 17.18 16.89 -1.32
CA ILE A 268 18.07 16.91 -2.47
C ILE A 268 19.29 16.01 -2.19
N GLY A 269 19.90 16.15 -1.00
CA GLY A 269 21.00 15.28 -0.57
C GLY A 269 20.61 13.80 -0.56
N LEU A 270 19.41 13.47 -0.11
CA LEU A 270 18.88 12.10 -0.12
C LEU A 270 18.71 11.56 -1.56
N TYR A 271 18.18 12.38 -2.48
CA TYR A 271 18.11 12.01 -3.89
C TYR A 271 19.50 11.75 -4.49
N LEU A 272 20.47 12.64 -4.25
CA LEU A 272 21.83 12.47 -4.74
C LEU A 272 22.50 11.22 -4.15
N PHE A 273 22.26 10.94 -2.86
CA PHE A 273 22.74 9.72 -2.19
C PHE A 273 22.12 8.46 -2.82
N GLN A 274 20.83 8.47 -3.10
CA GLN A 274 20.16 7.35 -3.79
C GLN A 274 20.68 7.19 -5.23
N ALA A 275 20.86 8.28 -5.96
CA ALA A 275 21.44 8.28 -7.29
C ALA A 275 22.86 7.69 -7.29
N TYR A 276 23.67 8.08 -6.30
CA TYR A 276 25.01 7.50 -6.09
C TYR A 276 24.96 5.99 -5.81
N ASN A 277 24.04 5.53 -4.95
CA ASN A 277 23.87 4.11 -4.69
C ASN A 277 23.48 3.33 -5.95
N CYS A 278 22.54 3.85 -6.74
CA CYS A 278 22.18 3.26 -8.04
C CYS A 278 23.36 3.25 -9.01
N TRP A 279 24.17 4.32 -9.03
CA TRP A 279 25.38 4.37 -9.86
C TRP A 279 26.40 3.31 -9.42
N VAL A 280 26.66 3.15 -8.12
CA VAL A 280 27.60 2.13 -7.58
C VAL A 280 27.21 0.73 -8.00
N VAL A 281 25.90 0.40 -7.94
CA VAL A 281 25.37 -0.91 -8.33
C VAL A 281 25.54 -1.18 -9.83
N ASN A 282 25.41 -0.13 -10.65
CA ASN A 282 25.40 -0.24 -12.12
C ASN A 282 26.68 0.27 -12.80
N LYS A 283 27.73 0.60 -12.04
CA LYS A 283 28.98 1.18 -12.55
C LYS A 283 29.66 0.35 -13.64
N ASP A 284 29.67 -0.97 -13.51
CA ASP A 284 30.33 -1.87 -14.46
C ASP A 284 29.52 -1.98 -15.76
N LEU A 285 28.18 -1.88 -15.69
CA LEU A 285 27.31 -1.76 -16.85
C LEU A 285 27.58 -0.44 -17.58
N LEU A 286 27.64 0.67 -16.83
CA LEU A 286 27.87 2.01 -17.40
C LEU A 286 29.25 2.14 -18.02
N ALA A 287 30.24 1.45 -17.47
CA ALA A 287 31.61 1.39 -18.02
C ALA A 287 31.78 0.36 -19.15
N GLY A 288 30.70 -0.31 -19.58
CA GLY A 288 30.75 -1.34 -20.62
C GLY A 288 31.45 -2.65 -20.22
N ARG A 289 31.84 -2.79 -18.93
CA ARG A 289 32.55 -3.98 -18.42
C ARG A 289 31.62 -5.15 -18.13
N LYS A 290 30.32 -4.90 -18.01
CA LYS A 290 29.32 -5.93 -17.71
C LYS A 290 28.23 -5.92 -18.78
N GLN A 291 27.96 -7.11 -19.32
CA GLN A 291 26.83 -7.35 -20.20
C GLN A 291 25.96 -8.45 -19.62
N TYR A 292 24.65 -8.32 -19.75
CA TYR A 292 23.69 -9.31 -19.30
C TYR A 292 23.30 -10.22 -20.45
N SER A 293 23.14 -11.52 -20.19
CA SER A 293 22.58 -12.48 -21.15
C SER A 293 21.15 -12.10 -21.52
N ALA A 294 20.65 -12.57 -22.65
CA ALA A 294 19.29 -12.28 -23.09
C ALA A 294 18.21 -12.75 -22.10
N GLU A 295 18.50 -13.84 -21.37
CA GLU A 295 17.61 -14.41 -20.34
C GLU A 295 17.59 -13.57 -19.07
N ASP A 296 18.72 -12.92 -18.72
CA ASP A 296 18.85 -12.12 -17.50
C ASP A 296 18.41 -10.66 -17.70
N ARG A 297 18.08 -10.25 -18.93
CA ARG A 297 17.65 -8.89 -19.26
C ARG A 297 16.19 -8.66 -18.92
N TYR A 298 15.92 -7.53 -18.29
CA TYR A 298 14.59 -6.96 -18.17
C TYR A 298 14.61 -5.47 -18.56
N ALA A 299 13.48 -4.91 -18.94
CA ALA A 299 13.39 -3.50 -19.30
C ALA A 299 12.78 -2.72 -18.13
N PHE A 300 13.50 -1.75 -17.56
CA PHE A 300 13.03 -0.94 -16.43
C PHE A 300 11.73 -0.19 -16.74
N LYS A 301 11.46 0.13 -18.01
CA LYS A 301 10.17 0.72 -18.43
C LYS A 301 8.94 -0.11 -18.03
N GLN A 302 9.10 -1.43 -17.85
CA GLN A 302 8.00 -2.27 -17.37
C GLN A 302 7.70 -1.97 -15.90
N VAL A 303 8.75 -1.79 -15.08
CA VAL A 303 8.62 -1.34 -13.69
C VAL A 303 7.96 0.04 -13.64
N ALA A 304 8.40 0.98 -14.47
CA ALA A 304 7.84 2.33 -14.52
C ALA A 304 6.34 2.36 -14.85
N ILE A 305 5.85 1.49 -15.74
CA ILE A 305 4.40 1.39 -16.00
C ILE A 305 3.68 0.85 -14.78
N LEU A 306 4.23 -0.13 -14.06
CA LEU A 306 3.66 -0.63 -12.82
C LEU A 306 3.66 0.44 -11.72
N GLU A 307 4.69 1.28 -11.66
CA GLU A 307 4.74 2.46 -10.79
C GLU A 307 3.59 3.43 -11.10
N LEU A 308 3.38 3.75 -12.38
CA LEU A 308 2.28 4.62 -12.82
C LEU A 308 0.91 3.99 -12.58
N THR A 309 0.74 2.68 -12.80
CA THR A 309 -0.49 1.97 -12.47
C THR A 309 -0.81 2.10 -10.98
N TYR A 310 0.19 1.99 -10.13
CA TYR A 310 -0.03 2.04 -8.69
C TYR A 310 -0.30 3.47 -8.17
N ILE A 311 0.19 4.51 -8.87
CA ILE A 311 -0.26 5.89 -8.64
C ILE A 311 -1.77 6.01 -8.84
N VAL A 312 -2.28 5.53 -9.98
CA VAL A 312 -3.69 5.71 -10.32
C VAL A 312 -4.62 4.75 -9.56
N ASN A 313 -4.14 3.56 -9.16
CA ASN A 313 -4.91 2.61 -8.37
C ASN A 313 -4.88 2.98 -6.88
N PHE A 314 -3.83 2.59 -6.16
CA PHE A 314 -3.69 2.76 -4.72
C PHE A 314 -3.64 4.25 -4.31
N GLY A 315 -2.98 5.09 -5.11
CA GLY A 315 -2.93 6.54 -4.84
C GLY A 315 -4.31 7.18 -4.87
N SER A 316 -5.14 6.82 -5.85
CA SER A 316 -6.52 7.30 -5.93
C SER A 316 -7.40 6.68 -4.85
N GLU A 317 -7.22 5.39 -4.50
CA GLU A 317 -7.95 4.74 -3.42
C GLU A 317 -7.82 5.53 -2.12
N LEU A 318 -6.59 5.83 -1.68
CA LEU A 318 -6.34 6.55 -0.43
C LEU A 318 -6.95 7.96 -0.45
N ALA A 319 -6.87 8.64 -1.59
CA ALA A 319 -7.43 9.98 -1.73
C ALA A 319 -8.97 9.96 -1.72
N VAL A 320 -9.59 9.03 -2.45
CA VAL A 320 -11.05 8.90 -2.54
C VAL A 320 -11.63 8.46 -1.20
N VAL A 321 -11.06 7.45 -0.53
CA VAL A 321 -11.51 7.04 0.82
C VAL A 321 -11.52 8.22 1.79
N SER A 322 -10.53 9.12 1.67
CA SER A 322 -10.42 10.29 2.56
C SER A 322 -11.47 11.37 2.28
N MET A 323 -11.89 11.57 1.01
CA MET A 323 -12.82 12.63 0.63
C MET A 323 -14.28 12.18 0.52
N LEU A 324 -14.51 10.89 0.38
CA LEU A 324 -15.83 10.33 0.07
C LEU A 324 -16.91 10.63 1.13
N PRO A 325 -16.62 10.64 2.45
CA PRO A 325 -17.61 11.09 3.44
C PRO A 325 -18.10 12.52 3.19
N ALA A 326 -17.19 13.45 2.92
CA ALA A 326 -17.53 14.83 2.62
C ALA A 326 -18.32 14.97 1.29
N PHE A 327 -18.00 14.13 0.30
CA PHE A 327 -18.76 14.05 -0.94
C PHE A 327 -20.21 13.62 -0.70
N PHE A 328 -20.45 12.53 0.04
CA PHE A 328 -21.81 12.08 0.33
C PHE A 328 -22.59 13.07 1.21
N GLU A 329 -21.93 13.67 2.22
CA GLU A 329 -22.53 14.71 3.06
C GLU A 329 -22.92 15.93 2.22
N GLY A 330 -22.00 16.50 1.46
CA GLY A 330 -22.20 17.75 0.71
C GLY A 330 -23.11 17.58 -0.50
N THR A 331 -22.94 16.50 -1.29
CA THR A 331 -23.71 16.29 -2.52
C THR A 331 -25.16 15.89 -2.24
N PHE A 332 -25.42 15.13 -1.16
CA PHE A 332 -26.75 14.57 -0.89
C PHE A 332 -27.40 15.09 0.40
N GLY A 333 -26.73 15.97 1.16
CA GLY A 333 -27.25 16.48 2.43
C GLY A 333 -27.41 15.42 3.52
N LEU A 334 -26.58 14.35 3.50
CA LEU A 334 -26.69 13.25 4.44
C LEU A 334 -26.07 13.60 5.80
N SER A 335 -26.55 12.94 6.85
CA SER A 335 -25.88 13.03 8.15
C SER A 335 -24.46 12.49 8.07
N LYS A 336 -23.52 13.02 8.88
CA LYS A 336 -22.12 12.58 8.93
C LYS A 336 -21.97 11.08 9.15
N ALA A 337 -22.83 10.50 10.01
CA ALA A 337 -22.82 9.06 10.29
C ALA A 337 -23.19 8.25 9.04
N LEU A 338 -24.25 8.61 8.34
CA LEU A 338 -24.69 7.90 7.13
C LEU A 338 -23.68 8.08 5.99
N ALA A 339 -23.19 9.30 5.78
CA ALA A 339 -22.18 9.59 4.78
C ALA A 339 -20.88 8.79 5.03
N GLY A 340 -20.45 8.69 6.29
CA GLY A 340 -19.31 7.86 6.69
C GLY A 340 -19.52 6.37 6.44
N MET A 341 -20.72 5.83 6.74
CA MET A 341 -21.06 4.43 6.46
C MET A 341 -21.06 4.12 4.96
N LEU A 342 -21.65 4.99 4.14
CA LEU A 342 -21.66 4.83 2.70
C LEU A 342 -20.23 4.91 2.12
N ALA A 343 -19.42 5.82 2.60
CA ALA A 343 -18.02 5.94 2.20
C ALA A 343 -17.20 4.71 2.58
N ALA A 344 -17.46 4.10 3.73
CA ALA A 344 -16.75 2.89 4.18
C ALA A 344 -16.95 1.70 3.24
N SER A 345 -18.08 1.64 2.50
CA SER A 345 -18.33 0.58 1.52
C SER A 345 -17.25 0.50 0.44
N TYR A 346 -16.64 1.63 0.09
CA TYR A 346 -15.52 1.70 -0.84
C TYR A 346 -14.32 0.86 -0.37
N ALA A 347 -13.93 1.02 0.89
CA ALA A 347 -12.80 0.27 1.47
C ALA A 347 -13.14 -1.21 1.70
N PHE A 348 -14.41 -1.54 1.96
CA PHE A 348 -14.87 -2.92 2.10
C PHE A 348 -14.68 -3.77 0.84
N MET A 349 -14.73 -3.15 -0.33
CA MET A 349 -14.50 -3.86 -1.60
C MET A 349 -13.14 -4.53 -1.68
N ASN A 350 -12.13 -4.10 -0.89
CA ASN A 350 -10.81 -4.74 -0.83
C ASN A 350 -10.86 -6.25 -0.51
N LEU A 351 -11.82 -6.69 0.30
CA LEU A 351 -11.96 -8.11 0.65
C LEU A 351 -12.23 -9.00 -0.56
N VAL A 352 -12.90 -8.47 -1.58
CA VAL A 352 -13.34 -9.23 -2.75
C VAL A 352 -12.66 -8.77 -4.03
N ALA A 353 -12.57 -7.45 -4.23
CA ALA A 353 -12.10 -6.88 -5.49
C ALA A 353 -10.62 -7.16 -5.74
N ARG A 354 -9.78 -7.02 -4.73
CA ARG A 354 -8.33 -7.23 -4.87
C ARG A 354 -7.98 -8.71 -5.11
N PRO A 355 -8.50 -9.67 -4.33
CA PRO A 355 -8.39 -11.09 -4.68
C PRO A 355 -9.01 -11.43 -6.05
N GLY A 356 -10.16 -10.82 -6.36
CA GLY A 356 -10.84 -10.99 -7.64
C GLY A 356 -9.99 -10.55 -8.84
N GLY A 357 -9.36 -9.37 -8.75
CA GLY A 357 -8.46 -8.86 -9.78
C GLY A 357 -7.24 -9.76 -10.00
N GLY A 358 -6.66 -10.27 -8.91
CA GLY A 358 -5.58 -11.26 -8.96
C GLY A 358 -6.01 -12.58 -9.60
N LEU A 359 -7.18 -13.11 -9.22
CA LEU A 359 -7.75 -14.33 -9.78
C LEU A 359 -8.06 -14.19 -11.28
N ILE A 360 -8.67 -13.06 -11.68
CA ILE A 360 -8.95 -12.75 -13.09
C ILE A 360 -7.63 -12.71 -13.86
N SER A 361 -6.59 -12.07 -13.29
CA SER A 361 -5.25 -12.02 -13.89
C SER A 361 -4.61 -13.40 -14.05
N ASP A 362 -4.83 -14.32 -13.10
CA ASP A 362 -4.32 -15.69 -13.18
C ASP A 362 -5.07 -16.55 -14.22
N LYS A 363 -6.35 -16.26 -14.53
CA LYS A 363 -7.24 -17.11 -15.32
C LYS A 363 -7.43 -16.68 -16.77
N LEU A 364 -7.33 -15.38 -17.09
CA LEU A 364 -7.61 -14.87 -18.45
C LEU A 364 -6.45 -15.05 -19.44
N GLY A 365 -5.33 -15.67 -19.06
CA GLY A 365 -4.23 -15.97 -19.97
C GLY A 365 -3.41 -14.76 -20.43
N SER A 366 -3.69 -13.55 -19.93
CA SER A 366 -2.86 -12.36 -20.13
C SER A 366 -3.00 -11.38 -18.97
N ARG A 367 -1.96 -11.28 -18.18
CA ARG A 367 -1.87 -10.33 -17.04
C ARG A 367 -1.87 -8.87 -17.51
N LYS A 368 -1.16 -8.61 -18.61
CA LYS A 368 -1.12 -7.30 -19.26
C LYS A 368 -2.51 -6.82 -19.65
N MET A 369 -3.28 -7.65 -20.37
CA MET A 369 -4.62 -7.27 -20.84
C MET A 369 -5.59 -7.08 -19.67
N THR A 370 -5.54 -7.96 -18.67
CA THR A 370 -6.34 -7.84 -17.45
C THR A 370 -6.09 -6.50 -16.76
N MET A 371 -4.82 -6.13 -16.54
CA MET A 371 -4.46 -4.86 -15.90
C MET A 371 -4.91 -3.66 -16.75
N GLY A 372 -4.72 -3.71 -18.08
CA GLY A 372 -5.15 -2.65 -18.99
C GLY A 372 -6.67 -2.43 -18.95
N VAL A 373 -7.46 -3.50 -18.99
CA VAL A 373 -8.93 -3.43 -18.94
C VAL A 373 -9.41 -2.92 -17.59
N LEU A 374 -8.87 -3.43 -16.47
CA LEU A 374 -9.26 -2.98 -15.13
C LEU A 374 -8.93 -1.49 -14.94
N THR A 375 -7.76 -1.03 -15.41
CA THR A 375 -7.38 0.39 -15.34
C THR A 375 -8.26 1.27 -16.25
N LEU A 376 -8.65 0.77 -17.42
CA LEU A 376 -9.61 1.45 -18.31
C LEU A 376 -10.98 1.60 -17.64
N CYS A 377 -11.52 0.52 -17.09
CA CYS A 377 -12.81 0.53 -16.40
C CYS A 377 -12.79 1.45 -15.17
N MET A 378 -11.68 1.49 -14.42
CA MET A 378 -11.47 2.44 -13.34
C MET A 378 -11.54 3.89 -13.82
N GLY A 379 -10.85 4.21 -14.94
CA GLY A 379 -10.87 5.55 -15.53
C GLY A 379 -12.29 5.98 -15.92
N ILE A 380 -13.04 5.09 -16.58
CA ILE A 380 -14.46 5.32 -16.89
C ILE A 380 -15.28 5.49 -15.62
N GLY A 381 -15.06 4.64 -14.60
CA GLY A 381 -15.75 4.73 -13.31
C GLY A 381 -15.59 6.08 -12.64
N TYR A 382 -14.37 6.64 -12.59
CA TYR A 382 -14.14 7.99 -12.06
C TYR A 382 -14.81 9.09 -12.89
N LEU A 383 -14.80 8.98 -14.23
CA LEU A 383 -15.52 9.94 -15.07
C LEU A 383 -17.03 9.87 -14.84
N VAL A 384 -17.60 8.69 -14.63
CA VAL A 384 -19.00 8.52 -14.24
C VAL A 384 -19.25 9.14 -12.86
N MET A 385 -18.39 8.90 -11.86
CA MET A 385 -18.50 9.54 -10.55
C MET A 385 -18.45 11.07 -10.63
N SER A 386 -17.64 11.63 -11.54
CA SER A 386 -17.60 13.08 -11.76
C SER A 386 -18.95 13.68 -12.22
N SER A 387 -19.81 12.87 -12.80
CA SER A 387 -21.12 13.27 -13.32
C SER A 387 -22.26 13.10 -12.31
N ILE A 388 -22.03 12.47 -11.16
CA ILE A 388 -23.08 12.21 -10.14
C ILE A 388 -23.83 13.48 -9.73
N PRO A 389 -23.17 14.63 -9.41
CA PRO A 389 -23.89 15.83 -9.05
C PRO A 389 -24.80 16.33 -10.17
N SER A 390 -24.33 16.28 -11.43
CA SER A 390 -25.15 16.70 -12.58
C SER A 390 -26.33 15.78 -12.84
N ILE A 391 -26.16 14.47 -12.65
CA ILE A 391 -27.23 13.46 -12.78
C ILE A 391 -28.28 13.69 -11.69
N ARG A 392 -27.85 13.95 -10.44
CA ARG A 392 -28.73 14.31 -9.32
C ARG A 392 -29.60 15.52 -9.68
N ASP A 393 -28.97 16.58 -10.18
CA ASP A 393 -29.68 17.83 -10.52
C ASP A 393 -30.69 17.63 -11.67
N ALA A 394 -30.29 16.86 -12.70
CA ALA A 394 -31.15 16.52 -13.83
C ALA A 394 -32.38 15.66 -13.45
N LEU A 395 -32.26 14.85 -12.39
CA LEU A 395 -33.35 14.00 -11.89
C LEU A 395 -34.18 14.66 -10.75
N GLY A 396 -34.02 15.96 -10.53
CA GLY A 396 -34.84 16.73 -9.59
C GLY A 396 -34.44 16.63 -8.12
N GLY A 397 -33.19 16.26 -7.85
CA GLY A 397 -32.62 16.34 -6.51
C GLY A 397 -32.19 15.01 -5.86
N GLY A 398 -31.81 15.08 -4.59
CA GLY A 398 -31.10 14.01 -3.86
C GLY A 398 -32.00 12.95 -3.20
N GLY A 399 -33.06 12.49 -3.81
CA GLY A 399 -33.90 11.44 -3.23
C GLY A 399 -33.16 10.12 -2.97
N ALA A 400 -33.72 9.23 -2.16
CA ALA A 400 -33.11 7.94 -1.78
C ALA A 400 -32.62 7.11 -2.99
N PHE A 401 -33.31 7.17 -4.12
CA PHE A 401 -32.90 6.53 -5.36
C PHE A 401 -31.52 7.01 -5.83
N MET A 402 -31.27 8.33 -5.79
CA MET A 402 -30.00 8.90 -6.22
C MET A 402 -28.86 8.54 -5.29
N VAL A 403 -29.11 8.46 -3.98
CA VAL A 403 -28.10 7.98 -2.99
C VAL A 403 -27.73 6.54 -3.27
N VAL A 404 -28.71 5.66 -3.53
CA VAL A 404 -28.47 4.24 -3.86
C VAL A 404 -27.72 4.12 -5.18
N LEU A 405 -28.10 4.88 -6.21
CA LEU A 405 -27.40 4.88 -7.49
C LEU A 405 -25.94 5.34 -7.32
N ALA A 406 -25.71 6.44 -6.59
CA ALA A 406 -24.36 6.93 -6.31
C ALA A 406 -23.52 5.89 -5.54
N LEU A 407 -24.11 5.19 -4.58
CA LEU A 407 -23.46 4.11 -3.85
C LEU A 407 -23.05 2.96 -4.79
N ILE A 408 -23.95 2.50 -5.67
CA ILE A 408 -23.66 1.43 -6.65
C ILE A 408 -22.53 1.86 -7.59
N LEU A 409 -22.56 3.08 -8.11
CA LEU A 409 -21.52 3.61 -8.99
C LEU A 409 -20.16 3.71 -8.25
N THR A 410 -20.18 4.18 -7.00
CA THR A 410 -19.00 4.26 -6.14
C THR A 410 -18.41 2.88 -5.87
N MET A 411 -19.22 1.89 -5.51
CA MET A 411 -18.77 0.52 -5.28
C MET A 411 -18.25 -0.13 -6.57
N SER A 412 -18.89 0.11 -7.70
CA SER A 412 -18.44 -0.39 -9.01
C SER A 412 -17.08 0.21 -9.38
N CYS A 413 -16.89 1.51 -9.19
CA CYS A 413 -15.60 2.16 -9.41
C CYS A 413 -14.53 1.58 -8.47
N SER A 414 -14.85 1.44 -7.19
CA SER A 414 -13.98 0.84 -6.18
C SER A 414 -13.53 -0.57 -6.56
N PHE A 415 -14.46 -1.38 -7.10
CA PHE A 415 -14.11 -2.73 -7.57
C PHE A 415 -12.98 -2.68 -8.60
N PHE A 416 -13.08 -1.83 -9.63
CA PHE A 416 -12.06 -1.74 -10.68
C PHE A 416 -10.73 -1.16 -10.15
N VAL A 417 -10.77 -0.21 -9.23
CA VAL A 417 -9.57 0.35 -8.58
C VAL A 417 -8.81 -0.76 -7.87
N GLN A 418 -9.45 -1.46 -6.98
CA GLN A 418 -8.83 -2.46 -6.12
C GLN A 418 -8.51 -3.77 -6.86
N ALA A 419 -9.34 -4.16 -7.84
CA ALA A 419 -9.00 -5.26 -8.75
C ALA A 419 -7.76 -4.92 -9.59
N GLY A 420 -7.60 -3.67 -10.02
CA GLY A 420 -6.40 -3.16 -10.68
C GLY A 420 -5.16 -3.28 -9.81
N GLU A 421 -5.27 -3.03 -8.50
CA GLU A 421 -4.17 -3.22 -7.55
C GLU A 421 -3.74 -4.70 -7.46
N GLY A 422 -4.71 -5.62 -7.32
CA GLY A 422 -4.44 -7.05 -7.32
C GLY A 422 -3.77 -7.51 -8.62
N SER A 423 -4.23 -7.01 -9.77
CA SER A 423 -3.62 -7.29 -11.07
C SER A 423 -2.21 -6.70 -11.22
N THR A 424 -1.93 -5.52 -10.65
CA THR A 424 -0.59 -4.92 -10.67
C THR A 424 0.41 -5.82 -9.95
N PHE A 425 0.08 -6.28 -8.74
CA PHE A 425 0.98 -7.14 -7.97
C PHE A 425 0.98 -8.60 -8.43
N ALA A 426 0.05 -9.00 -9.28
CA ALA A 426 0.18 -10.24 -10.04
C ALA A 426 1.34 -10.22 -11.06
N ILE A 427 1.82 -9.02 -11.45
CA ILE A 427 2.90 -8.83 -12.44
C ILE A 427 4.24 -8.51 -11.76
N VAL A 428 4.25 -7.68 -10.72
CA VAL A 428 5.45 -7.16 -10.05
C VAL A 428 6.48 -8.25 -9.72
N PRO A 429 6.12 -9.37 -9.07
CA PRO A 429 7.08 -10.41 -8.72
C PRO A 429 7.69 -11.14 -9.93
N LEU A 430 7.02 -11.11 -11.07
CA LEU A 430 7.41 -11.81 -12.30
C LEU A 430 8.43 -11.02 -13.14
N ILE A 431 8.68 -9.76 -12.82
CA ILE A 431 9.64 -8.92 -13.57
C ILE A 431 11.08 -9.45 -13.37
N LYS A 432 11.49 -9.65 -12.11
CA LYS A 432 12.82 -10.17 -11.78
C LYS A 432 12.83 -10.69 -10.34
N ARG A 433 12.78 -12.00 -10.17
CA ARG A 433 12.61 -12.66 -8.86
C ARG A 433 13.61 -12.21 -7.79
N ARG A 434 14.92 -12.16 -8.12
CA ARG A 434 15.98 -11.82 -7.15
C ARG A 434 15.90 -10.40 -6.58
N ILE A 435 15.18 -9.48 -7.24
CA ILE A 435 14.98 -8.08 -6.81
C ILE A 435 13.49 -7.73 -6.63
N THR A 436 12.65 -8.73 -6.40
CA THR A 436 11.21 -8.52 -6.22
C THR A 436 10.91 -7.52 -5.11
N GLY A 437 11.63 -7.57 -4.00
CA GLY A 437 11.46 -6.62 -2.90
C GLY A 437 11.77 -5.18 -3.31
N GLN A 438 12.86 -4.96 -4.06
CA GLN A 438 13.23 -3.64 -4.57
C GLN A 438 12.19 -3.11 -5.59
N VAL A 439 11.73 -3.97 -6.52
CA VAL A 439 10.70 -3.60 -7.50
C VAL A 439 9.38 -3.32 -6.78
N ALA A 440 8.94 -4.19 -5.89
CA ALA A 440 7.72 -4.00 -5.09
C ALA A 440 7.81 -2.75 -4.20
N GLY A 441 9.00 -2.47 -3.66
CA GLY A 441 9.29 -1.27 -2.88
C GLY A 441 9.07 0.01 -3.68
N ASN A 442 9.62 0.08 -4.88
CA ASN A 442 9.44 1.24 -5.77
C ASN A 442 7.99 1.37 -6.24
N VAL A 443 7.40 0.32 -6.80
CA VAL A 443 6.00 0.34 -7.23
C VAL A 443 5.08 0.72 -6.07
N GLY A 444 5.29 0.12 -4.90
CA GLY A 444 4.55 0.45 -3.69
C GLY A 444 4.73 1.90 -3.23
N ALA A 445 5.94 2.45 -3.30
CA ALA A 445 6.23 3.85 -2.96
C ALA A 445 5.46 4.82 -3.86
N TYR A 446 5.36 4.52 -5.15
CA TYR A 446 4.62 5.31 -6.11
C TYR A 446 3.12 5.40 -5.81
N GLY A 447 2.51 4.39 -5.21
CA GLY A 447 1.14 4.49 -4.70
C GLY A 447 0.99 5.60 -3.65
N ASN A 448 1.96 5.74 -2.74
CA ASN A 448 1.94 6.85 -1.76
C ASN A 448 2.27 8.20 -2.39
N VAL A 449 3.13 8.24 -3.43
CA VAL A 449 3.33 9.45 -4.26
C VAL A 449 1.99 9.91 -4.83
N GLY A 450 1.22 8.98 -5.42
CA GLY A 450 -0.13 9.25 -5.90
C GLY A 450 -1.06 9.78 -4.82
N ALA A 451 -1.11 9.11 -3.66
CA ALA A 451 -1.96 9.52 -2.54
C ALA A 451 -1.67 10.96 -2.08
N VAL A 452 -0.40 11.31 -1.85
CA VAL A 452 -0.02 12.68 -1.44
C VAL A 452 -0.32 13.69 -2.55
N ALA A 453 -0.05 13.33 -3.82
CA ALA A 453 -0.32 14.21 -4.96
C ALA A 453 -1.83 14.50 -5.10
N TYR A 454 -2.67 13.47 -5.06
CA TYR A 454 -4.11 13.61 -5.20
C TYR A 454 -4.76 14.30 -4.00
N LEU A 455 -4.35 14.00 -2.77
CA LEU A 455 -4.83 14.69 -1.57
C LEU A 455 -4.41 16.17 -1.57
N THR A 456 -3.20 16.47 -2.05
CA THR A 456 -2.75 17.85 -2.21
C THR A 456 -3.57 18.56 -3.28
N LEU A 457 -3.77 17.94 -4.44
CA LEU A 457 -4.63 18.48 -5.50
C LEU A 457 -6.04 18.78 -4.95
N TYR A 458 -6.68 17.79 -4.31
CA TYR A 458 -8.03 17.96 -3.75
C TYR A 458 -8.11 19.14 -2.79
N SER A 459 -7.09 19.36 -1.97
CA SER A 459 -7.04 20.47 -1.03
C SER A 459 -6.87 21.87 -1.66
N LEU A 460 -6.55 21.92 -2.95
CA LEU A 460 -6.41 23.18 -3.72
C LEU A 460 -7.63 23.45 -4.63
N LEU A 461 -8.54 22.49 -4.75
CA LEU A 461 -9.76 22.65 -5.54
C LEU A 461 -10.83 23.41 -4.77
N PRO A 462 -11.82 24.04 -5.45
CA PRO A 462 -12.96 24.66 -4.82
C PRO A 462 -13.77 23.64 -4.00
N ASP A 463 -14.38 24.10 -2.92
CA ASP A 463 -15.28 23.26 -2.12
C ASP A 463 -16.55 22.86 -2.90
N GLY A 464 -17.15 21.73 -2.52
CA GLY A 464 -18.42 21.24 -3.04
C GLY A 464 -18.32 20.52 -4.39
N ASP A 465 -19.45 20.48 -5.10
CA ASP A 465 -19.63 19.65 -6.30
C ASP A 465 -18.68 20.00 -7.47
N ILE A 466 -18.28 21.28 -7.58
CA ILE A 466 -17.33 21.71 -8.63
C ILE A 466 -15.97 21.07 -8.40
N GLY A 467 -15.44 21.18 -7.18
CA GLY A 467 -14.15 20.57 -6.83
C GLY A 467 -14.18 19.05 -6.91
N ASN A 468 -15.26 18.43 -6.44
CA ASN A 468 -15.46 16.99 -6.54
C ASN A 468 -15.45 16.52 -8.01
N ARG A 469 -16.14 17.25 -8.90
CA ARG A 469 -16.14 16.97 -10.35
C ARG A 469 -14.74 17.02 -10.93
N ILE A 470 -14.01 18.12 -10.72
CA ILE A 470 -12.65 18.31 -11.25
C ILE A 470 -11.72 17.21 -10.71
N PHE A 471 -11.88 16.86 -9.43
CA PHE A 471 -11.08 15.82 -8.81
C PHE A 471 -11.28 14.46 -9.47
N PHE A 472 -12.54 13.99 -9.57
CA PHE A 472 -12.84 12.71 -10.22
C PHE A 472 -12.48 12.71 -11.71
N GLN A 473 -12.66 13.82 -12.44
CA GLN A 473 -12.21 13.95 -13.83
C GLN A 473 -10.69 13.78 -13.94
N THR A 474 -9.92 14.38 -13.05
CA THR A 474 -8.46 14.25 -13.02
C THR A 474 -8.03 12.81 -12.78
N LEU A 475 -8.65 12.12 -11.82
CA LEU A 475 -8.39 10.69 -11.57
C LEU A 475 -8.74 9.84 -12.79
N GLY A 476 -9.90 10.10 -13.40
CA GLY A 476 -10.36 9.37 -14.58
C GLY A 476 -9.43 9.53 -15.76
N ILE A 477 -9.05 10.76 -16.10
CA ILE A 477 -8.12 11.05 -17.21
C ILE A 477 -6.75 10.41 -16.96
N ALA A 478 -6.21 10.54 -15.74
CA ALA A 478 -4.94 9.92 -15.39
C ALA A 478 -4.99 8.39 -15.57
N ALA A 479 -6.08 7.74 -15.14
CA ALA A 479 -6.28 6.32 -15.31
C ALA A 479 -6.39 5.90 -16.78
N LEU A 480 -7.09 6.67 -17.63
CA LEU A 480 -7.19 6.39 -19.07
C LEU A 480 -5.81 6.48 -19.76
N ILE A 481 -4.99 7.48 -19.41
CA ILE A 481 -3.61 7.59 -19.92
C ILE A 481 -2.80 6.36 -19.51
N VAL A 482 -2.88 5.94 -18.25
CA VAL A 482 -2.14 4.77 -17.77
C VAL A 482 -2.66 3.47 -18.40
N ALA A 483 -3.98 3.34 -18.61
CA ALA A 483 -4.56 2.21 -19.34
C ALA A 483 -3.98 2.11 -20.77
N PHE A 484 -3.87 3.24 -21.48
CA PHE A 484 -3.21 3.30 -22.78
C PHE A 484 -1.76 2.78 -22.72
N LEU A 485 -0.97 3.21 -21.72
CA LEU A 485 0.39 2.71 -21.52
C LEU A 485 0.41 1.19 -21.24
N CYS A 486 -0.55 0.67 -20.50
CA CYS A 486 -0.68 -0.76 -20.24
C CYS A 486 -0.94 -1.55 -21.54
N PHE A 487 -1.84 -1.08 -22.40
CA PHE A 487 -2.16 -1.77 -23.63
C PHE A 487 -1.02 -1.76 -24.66
N PHE A 488 -0.29 -0.64 -24.77
CA PHE A 488 0.66 -0.44 -25.87
C PHE A 488 2.15 -0.63 -25.48
N ILE A 489 2.50 -0.42 -24.21
CA ILE A 489 3.91 -0.44 -23.78
C ILE A 489 4.22 -1.59 -22.83
N LEU A 490 3.29 -1.95 -21.93
CA LEU A 490 3.51 -3.09 -21.02
C LEU A 490 3.63 -4.37 -21.83
N LYS A 491 4.52 -5.26 -21.40
CA LYS A 491 4.70 -6.59 -21.99
C LYS A 491 4.30 -7.65 -20.98
N GLU A 492 3.77 -8.74 -21.48
CA GLU A 492 3.52 -9.94 -20.66
C GLU A 492 4.85 -10.46 -20.11
N PRO A 493 5.00 -10.66 -18.80
CA PRO A 493 6.22 -11.25 -18.24
C PRO A 493 6.40 -12.69 -18.74
N LYS A 494 7.64 -13.10 -18.98
CA LYS A 494 7.96 -14.47 -19.34
C LYS A 494 7.60 -15.40 -18.19
N GLY A 495 7.05 -16.57 -18.51
CA GLY A 495 6.69 -17.57 -17.51
C GLY A 495 5.52 -17.21 -16.60
N SER A 496 4.67 -16.21 -16.97
CA SER A 496 3.54 -15.71 -16.15
C SER A 496 2.58 -16.79 -15.66
N PHE A 497 2.47 -17.90 -16.40
CA PHE A 497 1.53 -18.99 -16.12
C PHE A 497 2.25 -20.33 -15.89
N ALA A 498 3.55 -20.29 -15.61
CA ALA A 498 4.35 -21.49 -15.31
C ALA A 498 3.89 -22.13 -14.00
N GLU A 499 3.95 -23.47 -13.96
CA GLU A 499 3.65 -24.26 -12.75
C GLU A 499 4.74 -24.17 -11.70
N PHE A 500 5.97 -23.90 -12.14
CA PHE A 500 7.17 -23.80 -11.30
C PHE A 500 7.92 -22.52 -11.65
N HIS A 501 8.70 -22.05 -10.72
CA HIS A 501 9.65 -20.98 -11.00
C HIS A 501 10.82 -21.47 -11.85
N GLU A 502 11.40 -20.59 -12.64
CA GLU A 502 12.53 -20.88 -13.52
C GLU A 502 13.71 -21.47 -12.71
N GLY A 503 14.19 -22.64 -13.14
CA GLY A 503 15.30 -23.35 -12.47
C GLY A 503 14.89 -24.25 -11.29
N GLU A 504 13.61 -24.48 -11.05
CA GLU A 504 13.11 -25.43 -10.05
C GLU A 504 12.88 -26.82 -10.66
N SER A 505 13.31 -27.86 -9.90
CA SER A 505 12.91 -29.23 -10.22
C SER A 505 11.51 -29.52 -9.68
N GLU A 506 10.80 -30.45 -10.31
CA GLU A 506 9.46 -30.90 -9.86
C GLU A 506 9.47 -31.37 -8.40
N VAL A 507 10.57 -31.94 -7.94
CA VAL A 507 10.75 -32.42 -6.56
C VAL A 507 10.74 -31.27 -5.55
N VAL A 508 11.41 -30.14 -5.84
CA VAL A 508 11.43 -28.97 -4.95
C VAL A 508 10.07 -28.27 -4.93
N ALA A 509 9.37 -28.26 -6.07
CA ALA A 509 8.05 -27.68 -6.16
C ALA A 509 6.99 -28.52 -5.41
N ALA A 510 7.07 -29.84 -5.47
CA ALA A 510 6.16 -30.75 -4.76
C ALA A 510 6.22 -30.59 -3.24
N HIS A 511 7.40 -30.36 -2.66
CA HIS A 511 7.55 -30.12 -1.22
C HIS A 511 6.91 -28.79 -0.74
N GLY A 512 6.81 -27.80 -1.61
CA GLY A 512 6.06 -26.55 -1.34
C GLY A 512 4.53 -26.74 -1.31
N HIS A 513 4.03 -27.79 -1.97
CA HIS A 513 2.61 -28.09 -2.08
C HIS A 513 2.08 -29.05 -1.00
N THR A 514 2.92 -29.93 -0.48
CA THR A 514 2.52 -30.95 0.51
C THR A 514 3.36 -30.87 1.77
N SER A 515 2.76 -30.48 2.87
CA SER A 515 3.37 -30.53 4.22
C SER A 515 3.12 -31.89 4.90
N THR A 516 3.28 -32.99 4.18
CA THR A 516 3.26 -34.33 4.78
C THR A 516 4.44 -35.12 4.24
N LEU A 517 5.62 -34.91 4.83
CA LEU A 517 6.57 -36.00 4.92
C LEU A 517 6.03 -36.96 5.98
N PRO A 518 5.95 -38.28 5.73
CA PRO A 518 5.78 -39.24 6.80
C PRO A 518 6.94 -39.04 7.80
N GLU A 519 6.63 -39.01 9.10
CA GLU A 519 7.60 -38.82 10.19
C GLU A 519 8.80 -39.79 10.19
N ASP A 520 8.81 -40.75 9.30
CA ASP A 520 9.80 -41.84 9.28
C ASP A 520 11.02 -41.61 8.34
N GLN A 521 11.10 -40.48 7.61
CA GLN A 521 12.28 -40.19 6.77
C GLN A 521 13.21 -39.08 7.28
N SER A 522 12.86 -38.40 8.37
CA SER A 522 13.71 -37.37 8.96
C SER A 522 14.93 -37.90 9.74
N ALA A 523 15.02 -39.20 9.95
CA ALA A 523 16.11 -39.84 10.70
C ALA A 523 17.30 -40.34 9.83
N ARG A 524 17.31 -40.10 8.52
CA ARG A 524 18.35 -40.60 7.61
C ARG A 524 19.15 -39.57 6.83
N ILE A 525 19.00 -38.28 7.14
CA ILE A 525 19.85 -37.22 6.56
C ILE A 525 20.33 -36.32 7.72
N LEU A 526 21.28 -36.83 8.47
CA LEU A 526 22.29 -36.10 9.24
C LEU A 526 23.64 -36.44 8.68
#